data_d17427dd155ac870bb046ee4e6058c69
#
_entry.id   d17427dd155ac870bb046ee4e6058c69
#
_cell.length_a   1.000
_cell.length_b   1.000
_cell.length_c   1.000
_cell.angle_alpha   90.00
_cell.angle_beta   90.00
_cell.angle_gamma   90.00
#
_symmetry.space_group_name_H-M   'P 1'
#
loop_
_entity.id
_entity.type
_entity.pdbx_description
1 polymer ?
#
loop_
_entity_poly.entity_id
_entity_poly.type
_entity_poly.pdbx_seq_one_letter_code
_entity_poly.pdbx_strand_id
1 'polypeptide(L)'
;MKNILIAVYILFSINLFGQNNKVENVIEMNSKFTIELQTKDSLEYTFKIISKVPFTQEIEWSNAREYLDDGCLKNQIQGILTRGKFGSKTNSILLIQNGLNKSISYKLKIKIPQRIKAIETSVVDLHTNVPSTELWPYMIEYVQFYDFSTAPELEEYVFEPQIDSSCIKNKEINIEYGNELFINHLNLTINRFKSCNLFELDEFLQLEDSLNTEDVSLDHYWSLGEDIYPNINNYIFGNPISYRRLECPYFDGTVNFFYTKNENSIKVVSYEWKEFKESDFPTFPNSNSDGKNKAFKEKYDFVLTEISKFLGEPKLNENEESGRRQTKWKSKDDINAYLFNFSSINEIRLFIYKE
;
A
#
# COMPACT_ATOMS: atom_id res chain seq x y z
N MET A 1 51.50 40.46 -26.78
CA MET A 1 51.22 39.03 -27.02
C MET A 1 50.92 38.20 -25.77
N LYS A 2 51.52 38.46 -24.61
CA LYS A 2 51.25 37.70 -23.38
C LYS A 2 49.77 37.79 -22.87
N ASN A 3 49.11 38.96 -23.02
CA ASN A 3 47.75 39.17 -22.53
C ASN A 3 46.65 38.54 -23.40
N ILE A 4 46.96 38.24 -24.67
CA ILE A 4 46.01 37.57 -25.56
C ILE A 4 45.96 36.05 -25.28
N LEU A 5 47.08 35.45 -24.87
CA LEU A 5 47.13 34.03 -24.52
C LEU A 5 46.33 33.70 -23.25
N ILE A 6 46.30 34.60 -22.26
CA ILE A 6 45.54 34.42 -21.02
C ILE A 6 44.04 34.51 -21.28
N ALA A 7 43.58 35.42 -22.15
CA ALA A 7 42.16 35.53 -22.51
C ALA A 7 41.64 34.30 -23.27
N VAL A 8 42.43 33.70 -24.13
CA VAL A 8 42.08 32.47 -24.86
C VAL A 8 42.01 31.26 -23.90
N TYR A 9 42.89 31.19 -22.90
CA TYR A 9 42.87 30.10 -21.91
C TYR A 9 41.64 30.18 -21.00
N ILE A 10 41.20 31.39 -20.62
CA ILE A 10 39.99 31.61 -19.81
C ILE A 10 38.74 31.26 -20.62
N LEU A 11 38.68 31.61 -21.90
CA LEU A 11 37.56 31.25 -22.79
C LEU A 11 37.47 29.75 -23.05
N PHE A 12 38.61 29.04 -23.15
CA PHE A 12 38.61 27.57 -23.27
C PHE A 12 38.25 26.86 -21.98
N SER A 13 38.64 27.38 -20.83
CA SER A 13 38.26 26.78 -19.53
C SER A 13 36.78 26.95 -19.18
N ILE A 14 36.14 28.02 -19.64
CA ILE A 14 34.71 28.23 -19.44
C ILE A 14 33.86 27.23 -20.28
N ASN A 15 34.36 26.83 -21.46
CA ASN A 15 33.66 25.84 -22.30
C ASN A 15 33.83 24.39 -21.83
N LEU A 16 34.84 24.08 -21.00
CA LEU A 16 35.06 22.75 -20.47
C LEU A 16 34.23 22.42 -19.22
N PHE A 17 33.69 23.42 -18.55
CA PHE A 17 32.80 23.21 -17.38
C PHE A 17 31.30 23.22 -17.73
N GLY A 18 30.96 23.39 -19.02
CA GLY A 18 29.58 23.50 -19.50
C GLY A 18 28.99 22.24 -20.15
N GLN A 19 29.65 21.09 -20.11
CA GLN A 19 28.98 19.83 -20.42
C GLN A 19 28.12 19.42 -19.22
N ASN A 20 26.97 20.09 -19.08
CA ASN A 20 25.81 19.47 -18.43
C ASN A 20 25.54 18.19 -19.24
N ASN A 21 25.93 17.05 -18.70
CA ASN A 21 25.41 15.76 -19.15
C ASN A 21 23.89 15.85 -18.98
N LYS A 22 23.20 16.33 -20.03
CA LYS A 22 21.74 16.25 -20.08
C LYS A 22 21.43 14.77 -19.96
N VAL A 23 20.91 14.39 -18.79
CA VAL A 23 20.40 13.04 -18.61
C VAL A 23 19.25 12.92 -19.61
N GLU A 24 19.41 12.05 -20.60
CA GLU A 24 18.36 11.79 -21.58
C GLU A 24 17.16 11.12 -20.92
N ASN A 25 15.98 11.33 -21.49
CA ASN A 25 14.73 10.68 -21.06
C ASN A 25 14.25 11.07 -19.65
N VAL A 26 14.44 12.32 -19.28
CA VAL A 26 14.05 12.88 -17.98
C VAL A 26 12.84 13.79 -18.10
N ILE A 27 11.90 13.62 -17.18
CA ILE A 27 10.78 14.53 -16.96
C ILE A 27 10.98 15.21 -15.61
N GLU A 28 11.15 16.51 -15.63
CA GLU A 28 11.31 17.34 -14.44
C GLU A 28 9.95 17.55 -13.73
N MET A 29 10.01 17.81 -12.44
CA MET A 29 8.85 18.20 -11.63
C MET A 29 8.10 19.38 -12.30
N ASN A 30 6.79 19.40 -12.14
CA ASN A 30 5.88 20.40 -12.72
C ASN A 30 5.87 20.40 -14.26
N SER A 31 5.82 19.22 -14.86
CA SER A 31 5.75 19.03 -16.30
C SER A 31 4.55 18.17 -16.71
N LYS A 32 3.85 18.57 -17.77
CA LYS A 32 2.98 17.71 -18.59
C LYS A 32 3.81 17.22 -19.78
N PHE A 33 3.74 15.96 -20.12
CA PHE A 33 4.61 15.37 -21.15
C PHE A 33 3.88 14.34 -22.01
N THR A 34 4.47 14.10 -23.17
CA THR A 34 4.05 13.02 -24.08
C THR A 34 5.27 12.22 -24.50
N ILE A 35 5.17 10.91 -24.40
CA ILE A 35 6.16 9.94 -24.87
C ILE A 35 5.55 9.22 -26.09
N GLU A 36 6.31 9.14 -27.16
CA GLU A 36 6.00 8.29 -28.33
C GLU A 36 6.79 6.99 -28.20
N LEU A 37 6.09 5.86 -28.32
CA LEU A 37 6.69 4.53 -28.35
C LEU A 37 6.82 4.03 -29.80
N GLN A 38 7.99 3.51 -30.13
CA GLN A 38 8.28 2.87 -31.40
C GLN A 38 8.67 1.42 -31.14
N THR A 39 8.02 0.50 -31.80
CA THR A 39 8.31 -0.93 -31.67
C THR A 39 9.75 -1.22 -32.12
N LYS A 40 10.56 -1.79 -31.24
CA LYS A 40 11.90 -2.27 -31.52
C LYS A 40 11.82 -3.71 -32.03
N ASP A 41 11.04 -4.54 -31.36
CA ASP A 41 10.68 -5.90 -31.72
C ASP A 41 9.27 -6.23 -31.23
N SER A 42 8.86 -7.49 -31.16
CA SER A 42 7.52 -7.89 -30.74
C SER A 42 7.19 -7.53 -29.28
N LEU A 43 8.18 -7.35 -28.43
CA LEU A 43 8.00 -7.19 -26.98
C LEU A 43 8.61 -5.89 -26.44
N GLU A 44 9.64 -5.33 -27.09
CA GLU A 44 10.36 -4.14 -26.61
C GLU A 44 10.01 -2.90 -27.41
N TYR A 45 10.07 -1.75 -26.75
CA TYR A 45 9.89 -0.44 -27.36
C TYR A 45 11.09 0.45 -27.13
N THR A 46 11.47 1.18 -28.16
CA THR A 46 12.23 2.42 -28.01
C THR A 46 11.23 3.55 -27.77
N PHE A 47 11.66 4.61 -27.11
CA PHE A 47 10.77 5.72 -26.81
C PHE A 47 11.46 7.08 -27.01
N LYS A 48 10.65 8.08 -27.22
CA LYS A 48 11.07 9.47 -27.33
C LYS A 48 10.09 10.38 -26.62
N ILE A 49 10.60 11.31 -25.81
CA ILE A 49 9.79 12.40 -25.26
C ILE A 49 9.57 13.40 -26.40
N ILE A 50 8.34 13.49 -26.89
CA ILE A 50 7.97 14.35 -28.03
C ILE A 50 7.38 15.69 -27.61
N SER A 51 6.91 15.80 -26.38
CA SER A 51 6.39 17.03 -25.78
C SER A 51 6.72 17.10 -24.31
N LYS A 52 7.08 18.26 -23.83
CA LYS A 52 7.25 18.60 -22.44
C LYS A 52 6.92 20.06 -22.24
N VAL A 53 5.86 20.34 -21.48
CA VAL A 53 5.35 21.68 -21.20
C VAL A 53 5.22 21.89 -19.69
N PRO A 54 5.41 23.13 -19.20
CA PRO A 54 5.21 23.41 -17.78
C PRO A 54 3.79 23.10 -17.31
N PHE A 55 3.68 22.52 -16.13
CA PHE A 55 2.42 22.25 -15.42
C PHE A 55 2.58 22.59 -13.95
N THR A 56 2.01 23.71 -13.51
CA THR A 56 2.26 24.29 -12.17
C THR A 56 1.11 24.10 -11.20
N GLN A 57 0.01 23.46 -11.63
CA GLN A 57 -1.13 23.21 -10.75
C GLN A 57 -0.82 22.09 -9.76
N GLU A 58 -1.25 22.27 -8.51
CA GLU A 58 -1.32 21.16 -7.57
C GLU A 58 -2.53 20.29 -7.90
N ILE A 59 -2.37 18.98 -7.86
CA ILE A 59 -3.42 18.02 -8.12
C ILE A 59 -4.01 17.55 -6.80
N GLU A 60 -5.33 17.63 -6.65
CA GLU A 60 -6.04 16.90 -5.61
C GLU A 60 -6.19 15.45 -6.05
N TRP A 61 -5.81 14.50 -5.20
CA TRP A 61 -5.88 13.07 -5.51
C TRP A 61 -7.26 12.61 -5.98
N SER A 62 -8.33 13.12 -5.34
CA SER A 62 -9.71 12.77 -5.68
C SER A 62 -10.09 13.09 -7.12
N ASN A 63 -9.44 14.10 -7.72
CA ASN A 63 -9.75 14.62 -9.05
C ASN A 63 -8.60 14.40 -10.04
N ALA A 64 -7.64 13.56 -9.67
CA ALA A 64 -6.42 13.37 -10.45
C ALA A 64 -6.69 13.04 -11.94
N ARG A 65 -7.71 12.24 -12.21
CA ARG A 65 -8.06 11.82 -13.58
C ARG A 65 -8.55 12.95 -14.48
N GLU A 66 -9.08 14.03 -13.93
CA GLU A 66 -9.61 15.17 -14.68
C GLU A 66 -8.51 16.02 -15.36
N TYR A 67 -7.24 15.83 -14.95
CA TYR A 67 -6.10 16.56 -15.50
C TYR A 67 -5.46 15.91 -16.73
N LEU A 68 -5.82 14.69 -17.05
CA LEU A 68 -5.45 14.03 -18.29
C LEU A 68 -6.54 14.29 -19.32
N ASP A 69 -6.15 14.66 -20.54
CA ASP A 69 -7.08 14.89 -21.63
C ASP A 69 -7.84 13.60 -21.95
N ASP A 70 -9.12 13.72 -22.31
CA ASP A 70 -9.92 12.61 -22.82
C ASP A 70 -9.30 12.07 -24.11
N GLY A 71 -8.60 10.95 -23.99
CA GLY A 71 -8.01 10.24 -25.11
C GLY A 71 -6.52 10.53 -25.34
N CYS A 72 -5.70 9.66 -24.83
CA CYS A 72 -4.31 9.57 -25.26
C CYS A 72 -4.25 9.19 -26.74
N LEU A 73 -3.43 9.91 -27.53
CA LEU A 73 -3.27 9.60 -28.94
C LEU A 73 -2.68 8.20 -29.13
N LYS A 74 -3.09 7.53 -30.18
CA LYS A 74 -2.64 6.18 -30.51
C LYS A 74 -1.10 6.11 -30.52
N ASN A 75 -0.55 5.09 -29.91
CA ASN A 75 0.88 4.84 -29.73
C ASN A 75 1.63 5.87 -28.86
N GLN A 76 0.93 6.61 -28.04
CA GLN A 76 1.53 7.60 -27.14
C GLN A 76 1.20 7.28 -25.67
N ILE A 77 2.08 7.73 -24.81
CA ILE A 77 1.87 7.80 -23.37
C ILE A 77 1.83 9.27 -23.00
N GLN A 78 0.81 9.70 -22.31
CA GLN A 78 0.71 11.04 -21.75
C GLN A 78 0.86 11.00 -20.24
N GLY A 79 1.43 12.04 -19.66
CA GLY A 79 1.56 12.12 -18.22
C GLY A 79 1.77 13.52 -17.69
N ILE A 80 1.61 13.64 -16.37
CA ILE A 80 1.84 14.85 -15.60
C ILE A 80 2.64 14.47 -14.37
N LEU A 81 3.77 15.13 -14.17
CA LEU A 81 4.56 15.04 -12.95
C LEU A 81 4.46 16.36 -12.21
N THR A 82 3.83 16.36 -11.03
CA THR A 82 3.58 17.57 -10.28
C THR A 82 3.48 17.32 -8.78
N ARG A 83 3.22 18.38 -8.03
CA ARG A 83 2.84 18.29 -6.63
C ARG A 83 1.36 17.95 -6.51
N GLY A 84 1.02 17.19 -5.50
CA GLY A 84 -0.37 16.90 -5.23
C GLY A 84 -0.63 16.75 -3.75
N LYS A 85 -1.89 16.85 -3.39
CA LYS A 85 -2.35 16.66 -2.01
C LYS A 85 -3.04 15.32 -1.86
N PHE A 86 -2.61 14.61 -0.83
CA PHE A 86 -3.29 13.42 -0.33
C PHE A 86 -3.56 13.64 1.16
N GLY A 87 -4.79 13.98 1.49
CA GLY A 87 -5.13 14.50 2.82
C GLY A 87 -4.39 15.82 3.12
N SER A 88 -3.73 15.92 4.26
CA SER A 88 -2.97 17.12 4.68
C SER A 88 -1.52 17.16 4.16
N LYS A 89 -1.04 16.10 3.49
CA LYS A 89 0.36 15.98 3.07
C LYS A 89 0.52 16.35 1.61
N THR A 90 1.58 17.12 1.30
CA THR A 90 2.00 17.38 -0.09
C THR A 90 2.96 16.28 -0.53
N ASN A 91 2.66 15.66 -1.66
CA ASN A 91 3.37 14.55 -2.25
C ASN A 91 3.83 14.90 -3.66
N SER A 92 4.74 14.09 -4.23
CA SER A 92 4.97 14.10 -5.67
C SER A 92 4.05 13.09 -6.33
N ILE A 93 3.34 13.50 -7.37
CA ILE A 93 2.37 12.69 -8.11
C ILE A 93 2.82 12.58 -9.57
N LEU A 94 2.85 11.37 -10.09
CA LEU A 94 2.92 11.09 -11.51
C LEU A 94 1.58 10.49 -11.94
N LEU A 95 0.83 11.25 -12.76
CA LEU A 95 -0.30 10.74 -13.51
C LEU A 95 0.20 10.28 -14.87
N ILE A 96 -0.22 9.12 -15.33
CA ILE A 96 0.24 8.57 -16.61
C ILE A 96 -0.88 7.74 -17.25
N GLN A 97 -1.02 7.87 -18.57
CA GLN A 97 -2.03 7.14 -19.34
C GLN A 97 -1.42 6.58 -20.61
N ASN A 98 -1.75 5.33 -20.90
CA ASN A 98 -1.31 4.58 -22.05
C ASN A 98 -2.37 4.63 -23.16
N GLY A 99 -2.02 5.18 -24.32
CA GLY A 99 -2.88 5.20 -25.52
C GLY A 99 -2.57 4.09 -26.53
N LEU A 100 -1.74 3.11 -26.16
CA LEU A 100 -1.55 1.92 -26.98
C LEU A 100 -2.72 0.95 -26.75
N ASN A 101 -2.90 0.05 -27.70
CA ASN A 101 -3.90 -1.03 -27.60
C ASN A 101 -3.39 -2.28 -26.85
N LYS A 102 -2.27 -2.16 -26.14
CA LYS A 102 -1.65 -3.19 -25.32
C LYS A 102 -1.23 -2.62 -23.98
N SER A 103 -1.21 -3.42 -22.96
CA SER A 103 -0.62 -3.06 -21.67
C SER A 103 0.90 -2.96 -21.80
N ILE A 104 1.50 -2.00 -21.10
CA ILE A 104 2.92 -1.66 -21.19
C ILE A 104 3.54 -1.74 -19.81
N SER A 105 4.60 -2.51 -19.69
CA SER A 105 5.54 -2.45 -18.57
C SER A 105 6.62 -1.40 -18.84
N TYR A 106 7.06 -0.73 -17.83
CA TYR A 106 8.17 0.21 -17.90
C TYR A 106 8.93 0.23 -16.57
N LYS A 107 10.14 0.79 -16.60
CA LYS A 107 10.90 1.03 -15.38
C LYS A 107 11.10 2.52 -15.17
N LEU A 108 11.23 2.91 -13.92
CA LEU A 108 11.35 4.30 -13.52
C LEU A 108 12.46 4.49 -12.49
N LYS A 109 13.26 5.52 -12.68
CA LYS A 109 14.13 6.07 -11.65
C LYS A 109 13.62 7.42 -11.21
N ILE A 110 13.70 7.70 -9.91
CA ILE A 110 13.37 9.00 -9.33
C ILE A 110 14.62 9.65 -8.76
N LYS A 111 14.71 10.95 -8.91
CA LYS A 111 15.77 11.77 -8.30
C LYS A 111 15.17 12.52 -7.11
N ILE A 112 15.66 12.17 -5.94
CA ILE A 112 15.29 12.85 -4.69
C ILE A 112 16.30 13.97 -4.45
N PRO A 113 15.85 15.19 -4.04
CA PRO A 113 16.75 16.24 -3.58
C PRO A 113 17.76 15.70 -2.55
N GLN A 114 18.98 16.20 -2.59
CA GLN A 114 20.07 15.81 -1.69
C GLN A 114 20.66 14.40 -1.91
N ARG A 115 20.07 13.52 -2.72
CA ARG A 115 20.71 12.28 -3.12
C ARG A 115 21.59 12.51 -4.36
N ILE A 116 22.76 11.90 -4.40
CA ILE A 116 23.70 12.06 -5.52
C ILE A 116 23.15 11.36 -6.77
N LYS A 117 22.58 10.17 -6.62
CA LYS A 117 22.09 9.34 -7.73
C LYS A 117 20.58 9.19 -7.69
N ALA A 118 19.96 9.07 -8.87
CA ALA A 118 18.59 8.62 -8.99
C ALA A 118 18.48 7.15 -8.54
N ILE A 119 17.34 6.78 -7.95
CA ILE A 119 17.05 5.44 -7.45
C ILE A 119 15.90 4.82 -8.24
N GLU A 120 15.95 3.52 -8.42
CA GLU A 120 14.82 2.78 -8.98
C GLU A 120 13.64 2.79 -8.02
N THR A 121 12.44 2.82 -8.58
CA THR A 121 11.18 2.68 -7.84
C THR A 121 10.31 1.64 -8.55
N SER A 122 9.53 0.91 -7.78
CA SER A 122 8.50 0.04 -8.33
C SER A 122 7.40 0.90 -8.97
N VAL A 123 6.88 0.46 -10.08
CA VAL A 123 5.76 1.08 -10.80
C VAL A 123 4.81 -0.02 -11.26
N VAL A 124 3.55 0.34 -11.48
CA VAL A 124 2.56 -0.59 -12.02
C VAL A 124 2.51 -0.53 -13.54
N ASP A 125 2.12 -1.62 -14.16
CA ASP A 125 1.92 -1.68 -15.60
C ASP A 125 0.81 -0.72 -16.06
N LEU A 126 1.00 -0.11 -17.23
CA LEU A 126 0.04 0.81 -17.81
C LEU A 126 -0.97 0.05 -18.66
N HIS A 127 -2.17 -0.11 -18.17
CA HIS A 127 -3.26 -0.71 -18.93
C HIS A 127 -3.78 0.25 -20.01
N THR A 128 -4.31 -0.32 -21.08
CA THR A 128 -4.86 0.43 -22.23
C THR A 128 -5.95 1.40 -21.79
N ASN A 129 -5.78 2.69 -22.08
CA ASN A 129 -6.72 3.76 -21.76
C ASN A 129 -7.10 3.92 -20.27
N VAL A 130 -6.37 3.28 -19.37
CA VAL A 130 -6.57 3.41 -17.93
C VAL A 130 -5.51 4.36 -17.37
N PRO A 131 -5.92 5.51 -16.78
CA PRO A 131 -4.98 6.36 -16.06
C PRO A 131 -4.40 5.64 -14.85
N SER A 132 -3.09 5.68 -14.71
CA SER A 132 -2.35 5.19 -13.55
C SER A 132 -1.77 6.35 -12.76
N THR A 133 -1.58 6.17 -11.47
CA THR A 133 -1.04 7.20 -10.59
C THR A 133 0.00 6.61 -9.67
N GLU A 134 1.20 7.18 -9.74
CA GLU A 134 2.28 6.89 -8.81
C GLU A 134 2.39 8.02 -7.79
N LEU A 135 2.58 7.68 -6.54
CA LEU A 135 2.60 8.64 -5.44
C LEU A 135 3.86 8.44 -4.58
N TRP A 136 4.61 9.52 -4.37
CA TRP A 136 5.76 9.49 -3.46
C TRP A 136 5.55 10.48 -2.31
N PRO A 137 5.69 10.05 -1.05
CA PRO A 137 5.43 10.87 0.14
C PRO A 137 6.54 11.90 0.41
N TYR A 138 7.34 12.22 -0.60
CA TYR A 138 8.43 13.19 -0.56
C TYR A 138 8.57 13.88 -1.92
N MET A 139 9.29 14.99 -1.92
CA MET A 139 9.58 15.74 -3.14
C MET A 139 10.62 15.03 -3.98
N ILE A 140 10.38 14.96 -5.29
CA ILE A 140 11.36 14.52 -6.30
C ILE A 140 11.72 15.67 -7.23
N GLU A 141 12.91 15.61 -7.84
CA GLU A 141 13.35 16.60 -8.81
C GLU A 141 12.90 16.23 -10.23
N TYR A 142 13.05 14.95 -10.55
CA TYR A 142 12.64 14.41 -11.85
C TYR A 142 12.38 12.90 -11.77
N VAL A 143 11.72 12.38 -12.81
CA VAL A 143 11.66 10.96 -13.13
C VAL A 143 12.42 10.67 -14.43
N GLN A 144 13.00 9.48 -14.52
CA GLN A 144 13.68 8.98 -15.71
C GLN A 144 13.06 7.65 -16.11
N PHE A 145 12.44 7.62 -17.28
CA PHE A 145 11.85 6.42 -17.87
C PHE A 145 12.90 5.58 -18.57
N TYR A 146 12.72 4.26 -18.53
CA TYR A 146 13.55 3.30 -19.28
C TYR A 146 12.85 1.95 -19.39
N ASP A 147 13.36 1.06 -20.27
CA ASP A 147 12.92 -0.33 -20.45
C ASP A 147 11.40 -0.47 -20.67
N PHE A 148 10.87 0.19 -21.70
CA PHE A 148 9.48 -0.04 -22.11
C PHE A 148 9.36 -1.37 -22.85
N SER A 149 8.40 -2.20 -22.40
CA SER A 149 8.07 -3.48 -23.02
C SER A 149 6.55 -3.70 -23.03
N THR A 150 6.08 -4.62 -23.86
CA THR A 150 4.71 -5.12 -23.70
C THR A 150 4.65 -5.76 -22.31
N ALA A 151 3.69 -5.34 -21.50
CA ALA A 151 3.41 -6.04 -20.26
C ALA A 151 3.09 -7.50 -20.63
N PRO A 152 3.57 -8.47 -19.85
CA PRO A 152 3.08 -9.82 -20.04
C PRO A 152 1.56 -9.70 -20.11
N GLU A 153 0.95 -10.21 -21.19
CA GLU A 153 -0.48 -10.45 -21.14
C GLU A 153 -0.63 -11.11 -19.78
N LEU A 154 -1.38 -10.44 -18.88
CA LEU A 154 -1.93 -11.19 -17.77
C LEU A 154 -2.45 -12.42 -18.51
N GLU A 155 -1.68 -13.52 -18.48
CA GLU A 155 -2.29 -14.79 -18.82
C GLU A 155 -3.61 -14.60 -18.13
N GLU A 156 -4.71 -14.58 -18.91
CA GLU A 156 -6.00 -14.70 -18.30
C GLU A 156 -5.73 -15.89 -17.42
N TYR A 157 -5.31 -15.53 -16.18
CA TYR A 157 -5.23 -16.50 -15.13
C TYR A 157 -6.68 -16.92 -15.20
N VAL A 158 -6.94 -17.92 -16.03
CA VAL A 158 -8.03 -18.82 -15.83
C VAL A 158 -7.62 -19.36 -14.48
N PHE A 159 -7.93 -18.53 -13.48
CA PHE A 159 -8.00 -18.93 -12.11
C PHE A 159 -9.02 -20.07 -12.26
N GLU A 160 -8.50 -21.27 -12.59
CA GLU A 160 -9.22 -22.44 -12.16
C GLU A 160 -9.22 -22.21 -10.66
N PRO A 161 -10.36 -21.70 -10.11
CA PRO A 161 -10.44 -21.49 -8.71
C PRO A 161 -10.11 -22.88 -8.19
N GLN A 162 -8.94 -23.03 -7.64
CA GLN A 162 -8.72 -24.14 -6.72
C GLN A 162 -9.70 -23.78 -5.62
N ILE A 163 -10.94 -24.23 -5.84
CA ILE A 163 -12.00 -24.22 -4.85
C ILE A 163 -11.34 -24.91 -3.69
N ASP A 164 -10.86 -24.10 -2.76
CA ASP A 164 -10.42 -24.66 -1.50
C ASP A 164 -11.67 -25.27 -0.88
N SER A 165 -11.88 -26.53 -1.25
CA SER A 165 -12.98 -27.35 -0.72
C SER A 165 -12.87 -27.45 0.81
N SER A 166 -11.79 -26.92 1.40
CA SER A 166 -11.60 -26.81 2.83
C SER A 166 -12.66 -25.91 3.48
N CYS A 167 -13.05 -24.78 2.85
CA CYS A 167 -14.13 -23.93 3.36
C CYS A 167 -15.47 -24.65 3.45
N ILE A 168 -15.70 -25.65 2.60
CA ILE A 168 -16.97 -26.37 2.58
C ILE A 168 -16.96 -27.57 3.52
N LYS A 169 -15.80 -28.15 3.80
CA LYS A 169 -15.67 -29.43 4.53
C LYS A 169 -15.08 -29.31 5.92
N ASN A 170 -14.40 -28.20 6.23
CA ASN A 170 -13.66 -28.09 7.47
C ASN A 170 -14.39 -27.19 8.47
N LYS A 171 -14.87 -27.77 9.59
CA LYS A 171 -15.49 -27.02 10.69
C LYS A 171 -14.51 -26.03 11.35
N GLU A 172 -13.22 -26.21 11.14
CA GLU A 172 -12.15 -25.43 11.75
C GLU A 172 -11.88 -24.09 11.07
N ILE A 173 -12.63 -23.71 10.03
CA ILE A 173 -12.50 -22.43 9.33
C ILE A 173 -13.84 -21.71 9.21
N ASN A 174 -14.75 -21.95 10.11
CA ASN A 174 -16.01 -21.20 10.20
C ASN A 174 -15.89 -20.01 11.15
N ILE A 175 -16.90 -19.13 11.13
CA ILE A 175 -16.92 -17.91 11.94
C ILE A 175 -16.90 -18.24 13.46
N GLU A 176 -17.54 -19.33 13.91
CA GLU A 176 -17.57 -19.72 15.32
C GLU A 176 -16.17 -20.10 15.80
N TYR A 177 -15.47 -20.91 15.04
CA TYR A 177 -14.09 -21.28 15.33
C TYR A 177 -13.15 -20.05 15.27
N GLY A 178 -13.29 -19.19 14.27
CA GLY A 178 -12.54 -17.94 14.17
C GLY A 178 -12.77 -17.02 15.37
N ASN A 179 -14.00 -16.94 15.86
CA ASN A 179 -14.34 -16.18 17.06
C ASN A 179 -13.69 -16.78 18.32
N GLU A 180 -13.68 -18.10 18.45
CA GLU A 180 -13.02 -18.81 19.56
C GLU A 180 -11.51 -18.60 19.54
N LEU A 181 -10.87 -18.74 18.38
CA LEU A 181 -9.45 -18.45 18.20
C LEU A 181 -9.14 -16.99 18.56
N PHE A 182 -9.97 -16.05 18.10
CA PHE A 182 -9.79 -14.63 18.41
C PHE A 182 -9.82 -14.39 19.92
N ILE A 183 -10.79 -14.95 20.65
CA ILE A 183 -10.90 -14.80 22.12
C ILE A 183 -9.62 -15.33 22.79
N ASN A 184 -9.19 -16.53 22.44
CA ASN A 184 -7.99 -17.16 23.02
C ASN A 184 -6.74 -16.32 22.78
N HIS A 185 -6.57 -15.84 21.54
CA HIS A 185 -5.45 -15.02 21.15
C HIS A 185 -5.49 -13.63 21.80
N LEU A 186 -6.66 -13.01 21.88
CA LEU A 186 -6.90 -11.74 22.56
C LEU A 186 -6.51 -11.85 24.04
N ASN A 187 -6.97 -12.92 24.72
CA ASN A 187 -6.66 -13.16 26.11
C ASN A 187 -5.14 -13.27 26.35
N LEU A 188 -4.43 -14.01 25.50
CA LEU A 188 -2.97 -14.11 25.56
C LEU A 188 -2.32 -12.74 25.35
N THR A 189 -2.72 -12.01 24.31
CA THR A 189 -2.18 -10.68 23.96
C THR A 189 -2.36 -9.70 25.13
N ILE A 190 -3.53 -9.60 25.69
CA ILE A 190 -3.83 -8.68 26.80
C ILE A 190 -3.03 -9.06 28.05
N ASN A 191 -2.95 -10.36 28.39
CA ASN A 191 -2.20 -10.82 29.56
C ASN A 191 -0.70 -10.56 29.40
N ARG A 192 -0.15 -10.71 28.21
CA ARG A 192 1.26 -10.40 27.93
C ARG A 192 1.55 -8.91 28.07
N PHE A 193 0.71 -8.05 27.51
CA PHE A 193 0.85 -6.63 27.71
C PHE A 193 0.70 -6.20 29.19
N LYS A 194 -0.14 -6.87 29.99
CA LYS A 194 -0.27 -6.63 31.44
C LYS A 194 0.97 -7.02 32.21
N SER A 195 1.62 -8.11 31.89
CA SER A 195 2.73 -8.66 32.67
C SER A 195 4.00 -7.81 32.64
N CYS A 196 4.06 -6.74 31.84
CA CYS A 196 5.18 -5.79 31.71
C CYS A 196 6.54 -6.39 31.29
N ASN A 197 6.60 -7.66 30.99
CA ASN A 197 7.77 -8.29 30.43
C ASN A 197 7.81 -8.08 28.92
N LEU A 198 8.99 -8.25 28.34
CA LEU A 198 9.13 -8.26 26.90
C LEU A 198 8.14 -9.26 26.32
N PHE A 199 7.31 -8.78 25.40
CA PHE A 199 6.33 -9.59 24.69
C PHE A 199 7.06 -10.23 23.51
N GLU A 200 7.68 -11.39 23.74
CA GLU A 200 8.59 -12.01 22.77
C GLU A 200 7.85 -12.54 21.55
N LEU A 201 8.38 -12.23 20.37
CA LEU A 201 7.83 -12.65 19.10
C LEU A 201 7.77 -14.19 18.98
N ASP A 202 8.82 -14.88 19.43
CA ASP A 202 8.96 -16.35 19.28
C ASP A 202 7.83 -17.13 19.95
N GLU A 203 7.24 -16.60 21.01
CA GLU A 203 6.10 -17.23 21.69
C GLU A 203 4.86 -17.28 20.80
N PHE A 204 4.61 -16.20 20.03
CA PHE A 204 3.49 -16.16 19.08
C PHE A 204 3.75 -16.99 17.84
N LEU A 205 4.97 -17.02 17.35
CA LEU A 205 5.32 -17.87 16.21
C LEU A 205 5.08 -19.35 16.54
N GLN A 206 5.45 -19.78 17.75
CA GLN A 206 5.17 -21.16 18.22
C GLN A 206 3.66 -21.43 18.31
N LEU A 207 2.86 -20.46 18.75
CA LEU A 207 1.42 -20.61 18.78
C LEU A 207 0.86 -20.76 17.37
N GLU A 208 1.26 -19.89 16.44
CA GLU A 208 0.79 -19.92 15.05
C GLU A 208 1.19 -21.23 14.35
N ASP A 209 2.42 -21.69 14.56
CA ASP A 209 2.89 -22.99 14.07
C ASP A 209 2.05 -24.15 14.64
N SER A 210 1.68 -24.09 15.92
CA SER A 210 0.82 -25.10 16.53
C SER A 210 -0.60 -25.14 15.96
N LEU A 211 -1.07 -24.00 15.46
CA LEU A 211 -2.38 -23.86 14.81
C LEU A 211 -2.34 -24.21 13.31
N ASN A 212 -1.13 -24.49 12.79
CA ASN A 212 -0.90 -24.77 11.37
C ASN A 212 -1.50 -23.68 10.45
N THR A 213 -1.34 -22.43 10.86
CA THR A 213 -1.84 -21.26 10.11
C THR A 213 -0.88 -20.87 8.99
N GLU A 214 -1.41 -20.33 7.92
CA GLU A 214 -0.63 -19.90 6.76
C GLU A 214 0.11 -18.59 7.07
N ASP A 215 1.45 -18.61 6.91
CA ASP A 215 2.28 -17.40 6.98
C ASP A 215 2.16 -16.63 5.65
N VAL A 216 1.59 -15.44 5.73
CA VAL A 216 1.37 -14.54 4.58
C VAL A 216 2.18 -13.24 4.71
N SER A 217 3.26 -13.25 5.48
CA SER A 217 4.06 -12.07 5.79
C SER A 217 4.63 -11.38 4.56
N LEU A 218 4.94 -12.12 3.50
CA LEU A 218 5.51 -11.57 2.26
C LEU A 218 4.47 -10.86 1.39
N ASP A 219 3.18 -11.17 1.58
CA ASP A 219 2.10 -10.65 0.77
C ASP A 219 1.51 -9.36 1.34
N HIS A 220 1.92 -8.98 2.56
CA HIS A 220 1.37 -7.84 3.26
C HIS A 220 2.43 -6.79 3.59
N TYR A 221 2.33 -5.64 2.92
CA TYR A 221 3.08 -4.44 3.27
C TYR A 221 2.22 -3.52 4.15
N TRP A 222 2.51 -3.49 5.44
CA TRP A 222 1.87 -2.58 6.38
C TRP A 222 2.87 -1.61 6.97
N SER A 223 2.50 -0.34 7.02
CA SER A 223 3.17 0.63 7.87
C SER A 223 2.20 1.10 8.95
N LEU A 224 2.62 1.04 10.21
CA LEU A 224 1.92 1.72 11.30
C LEU A 224 2.05 3.23 11.11
N GLY A 225 0.94 3.96 11.31
CA GLY A 225 0.94 5.41 11.40
C GLY A 225 0.98 5.88 12.86
N GLU A 226 1.41 7.13 13.09
CA GLU A 226 1.38 7.76 14.42
C GLU A 226 -0.05 7.90 14.98
N ASP A 227 -1.05 7.97 14.11
CA ASP A 227 -2.47 8.00 14.44
C ASP A 227 -2.97 6.69 15.06
N ILE A 228 -2.31 5.57 14.76
CA ILE A 228 -2.59 4.24 15.32
C ILE A 228 -1.67 3.96 16.50
N TYR A 229 -0.36 4.14 16.33
CA TYR A 229 0.63 3.90 17.38
C TYR A 229 1.50 5.15 17.57
N PRO A 230 1.17 6.02 18.56
CA PRO A 230 1.85 7.29 18.77
C PRO A 230 3.36 7.20 19.01
N ASN A 231 3.82 6.08 19.57
CA ASN A 231 5.22 5.83 19.90
C ASN A 231 6.05 5.23 18.77
N ILE A 232 5.54 5.18 17.54
CA ILE A 232 6.18 4.50 16.42
C ILE A 232 7.64 4.97 16.18
N ASN A 233 7.88 6.26 16.32
CA ASN A 233 9.19 6.86 16.07
C ASN A 233 10.24 6.54 17.16
N ASN A 234 9.83 5.95 18.28
CA ASN A 234 10.72 5.53 19.36
C ASN A 234 11.38 4.17 19.09
N TYR A 235 10.94 3.47 18.05
CA TYR A 235 11.35 2.10 17.76
C TYR A 235 11.75 1.88 16.30
N ILE A 236 12.63 0.91 16.08
CA ILE A 236 12.97 0.40 14.75
C ILE A 236 12.19 -0.89 14.56
N PHE A 237 11.10 -0.83 13.79
CA PHE A 237 10.28 -1.99 13.51
C PHE A 237 10.89 -2.91 12.43
N GLY A 238 10.62 -4.21 12.56
CA GLY A 238 10.75 -5.18 11.48
C GLY A 238 9.60 -5.08 10.48
N ASN A 239 9.67 -5.86 9.41
CA ASN A 239 8.47 -6.12 8.62
C ASN A 239 7.50 -6.90 9.51
N PRO A 240 6.21 -6.58 9.52
CA PRO A 240 5.26 -7.33 10.32
C PRO A 240 5.21 -8.78 9.87
N ILE A 241 5.03 -9.67 10.83
CA ILE A 241 4.75 -11.08 10.54
C ILE A 241 3.25 -11.25 10.56
N SER A 242 2.71 -11.89 9.53
CA SER A 242 1.27 -11.98 9.27
C SER A 242 0.83 -13.41 9.04
N TYR A 243 -0.23 -13.82 9.71
CA TYR A 243 -0.82 -15.14 9.56
C TYR A 243 -2.27 -15.03 9.12
N ARG A 244 -2.66 -15.89 8.19
CA ARG A 244 -4.01 -15.90 7.63
C ARG A 244 -4.99 -16.56 8.60
N ARG A 245 -6.20 -15.99 8.69
CA ARG A 245 -7.33 -16.43 9.50
C ARG A 245 -8.58 -16.47 8.63
N LEU A 246 -8.83 -17.60 8.00
CA LEU A 246 -10.04 -17.77 7.21
C LEU A 246 -11.24 -18.00 8.10
N GLU A 247 -12.30 -17.25 7.91
CA GLU A 247 -13.58 -17.42 8.60
C GLU A 247 -14.71 -17.48 7.58
N CYS A 248 -14.88 -18.65 6.99
CA CYS A 248 -15.90 -18.87 5.97
C CYS A 248 -17.33 -18.66 6.49
N PRO A 249 -18.23 -18.11 5.68
CA PRO A 249 -18.04 -17.81 4.26
C PRO A 249 -17.67 -16.35 3.95
N TYR A 250 -17.43 -15.49 4.94
CA TYR A 250 -17.42 -14.04 4.71
C TYR A 250 -16.06 -13.38 4.88
N PHE A 251 -15.15 -13.93 5.71
CA PHE A 251 -13.95 -13.20 6.08
C PHE A 251 -12.66 -13.88 5.67
N ASP A 252 -11.85 -13.16 4.92
CA ASP A 252 -10.42 -13.39 4.81
C ASP A 252 -9.74 -12.54 5.89
N GLY A 253 -9.43 -13.20 7.00
CA GLY A 253 -8.84 -12.55 8.15
C GLY A 253 -7.33 -12.67 8.18
N THR A 254 -6.67 -11.73 8.85
CA THR A 254 -5.24 -11.83 9.18
C THR A 254 -4.98 -11.36 10.60
N VAL A 255 -3.94 -11.93 11.23
CA VAL A 255 -3.33 -11.37 12.43
C VAL A 255 -1.92 -10.92 12.10
N ASN A 256 -1.53 -9.71 12.55
CA ASN A 256 -0.24 -9.14 12.23
C ASN A 256 0.49 -8.76 13.52
N PHE A 257 1.78 -9.10 13.60
CA PHE A 257 2.66 -8.82 14.73
C PHE A 257 3.68 -7.78 14.33
N PHE A 258 3.61 -6.60 14.94
CA PHE A 258 4.59 -5.53 14.74
C PHE A 258 5.59 -5.56 15.89
N TYR A 259 6.82 -5.89 15.58
CA TYR A 259 7.90 -6.11 16.54
C TYR A 259 9.10 -5.22 16.29
N THR A 260 9.89 -4.97 17.33
CA THR A 260 11.13 -4.20 17.24
C THR A 260 12.29 -5.08 16.83
N LYS A 261 13.13 -4.61 15.89
CA LYS A 261 14.30 -5.37 15.40
C LYS A 261 15.36 -5.62 16.49
N ASN A 262 15.50 -4.68 17.43
CA ASN A 262 16.56 -4.73 18.43
C ASN A 262 16.23 -5.66 19.59
N GLU A 263 14.96 -5.76 19.96
CA GLU A 263 14.51 -6.48 21.15
C GLU A 263 13.71 -7.74 20.80
N ASN A 264 13.37 -7.93 19.53
CA ASN A 264 12.46 -8.98 19.07
C ASN A 264 11.12 -8.99 19.83
N SER A 265 10.69 -7.79 20.27
CA SER A 265 9.54 -7.57 21.14
C SER A 265 8.36 -7.02 20.35
N ILE A 266 7.20 -7.67 20.49
CA ILE A 266 5.95 -7.21 19.90
C ILE A 266 5.48 -5.95 20.63
N LYS A 267 5.20 -4.91 19.86
CA LYS A 267 4.66 -3.63 20.36
C LYS A 267 3.19 -3.44 19.97
N VAL A 268 2.79 -3.96 18.83
CA VAL A 268 1.41 -3.88 18.34
C VAL A 268 0.99 -5.23 17.77
N VAL A 269 -0.20 -5.66 18.13
CA VAL A 269 -0.90 -6.78 17.48
C VAL A 269 -2.09 -6.20 16.73
N SER A 270 -2.27 -6.55 15.47
CA SER A 270 -3.46 -6.17 14.74
C SER A 270 -4.20 -7.37 14.17
N TYR A 271 -5.50 -7.23 14.09
CA TYR A 271 -6.40 -8.16 13.44
C TYR A 271 -7.11 -7.43 12.32
N GLU A 272 -7.27 -8.09 11.21
CA GLU A 272 -7.98 -7.60 10.05
C GLU A 272 -8.96 -8.65 9.56
N TRP A 273 -10.17 -8.22 9.24
CA TRP A 273 -11.20 -9.03 8.59
C TRP A 273 -11.64 -8.31 7.33
N LYS A 274 -11.27 -8.85 6.19
CA LYS A 274 -11.65 -8.38 4.87
C LYS A 274 -12.69 -9.30 4.26
N GLU A 275 -13.43 -8.74 3.32
CA GLU A 275 -14.31 -9.55 2.48
C GLU A 275 -13.47 -10.48 1.59
N PHE A 276 -13.89 -11.73 1.47
CA PHE A 276 -13.40 -12.58 0.41
C PHE A 276 -13.70 -11.95 -0.94
N LYS A 277 -12.72 -11.92 -1.82
CA LYS A 277 -12.96 -11.56 -3.21
C LYS A 277 -13.70 -12.72 -3.89
N GLU A 278 -14.71 -12.39 -4.72
CA GLU A 278 -15.49 -13.41 -5.45
C GLU A 278 -14.60 -14.32 -6.31
N SER A 279 -13.46 -13.82 -6.78
CA SER A 279 -12.43 -14.62 -7.46
C SER A 279 -11.88 -15.76 -6.63
N ASP A 280 -11.90 -15.64 -5.30
CA ASP A 280 -11.26 -16.60 -4.42
C ASP A 280 -12.21 -17.75 -4.06
N PHE A 281 -13.55 -17.55 -4.19
CA PHE A 281 -14.57 -18.55 -3.85
C PHE A 281 -15.81 -18.50 -4.77
N PRO A 282 -15.71 -18.91 -6.04
CA PRO A 282 -16.79 -18.78 -7.01
C PRO A 282 -18.01 -19.68 -6.73
N THR A 283 -17.96 -20.57 -5.75
CA THR A 283 -19.03 -21.51 -5.43
C THR A 283 -19.96 -21.09 -4.31
N PHE A 284 -19.72 -19.96 -3.64
CA PHE A 284 -20.72 -19.42 -2.72
C PHE A 284 -21.80 -18.73 -3.56
N PRO A 285 -23.04 -19.26 -3.62
CA PRO A 285 -24.11 -18.65 -4.37
C PRO A 285 -24.30 -17.24 -3.81
N ASN A 286 -24.16 -16.22 -4.68
CA ASN A 286 -24.44 -14.82 -4.43
C ASN A 286 -24.65 -14.54 -2.94
N SER A 287 -23.55 -14.32 -2.21
CA SER A 287 -23.69 -13.91 -0.82
C SER A 287 -24.52 -12.61 -0.88
N ASN A 288 -25.79 -12.75 -0.58
CA ASN A 288 -26.74 -11.65 -0.57
C ASN A 288 -26.05 -10.50 0.15
N SER A 289 -25.93 -9.34 -0.50
CA SER A 289 -25.28 -8.15 0.06
C SER A 289 -25.75 -7.89 1.50
N ASP A 290 -27.00 -8.21 1.79
CA ASP A 290 -27.60 -8.08 3.13
C ASP A 290 -27.01 -9.08 4.13
N GLY A 291 -26.78 -10.33 3.75
CA GLY A 291 -26.16 -11.35 4.62
C GLY A 291 -24.72 -11.02 4.96
N LYS A 292 -23.96 -10.51 3.98
CA LYS A 292 -22.58 -10.05 4.15
C LYS A 292 -22.51 -8.83 5.07
N ASN A 293 -23.26 -7.78 4.78
CA ASN A 293 -23.30 -6.57 5.60
C ASN A 293 -23.71 -6.88 7.05
N LYS A 294 -24.64 -7.81 7.23
CA LYS A 294 -25.03 -8.31 8.54
C LYS A 294 -23.86 -8.99 9.23
N ALA A 295 -23.13 -9.88 8.56
CA ALA A 295 -21.97 -10.58 9.11
C ALA A 295 -20.86 -9.61 9.56
N PHE A 296 -20.54 -8.59 8.75
CA PHE A 296 -19.56 -7.56 9.12
C PHE A 296 -20.01 -6.75 10.34
N LYS A 297 -21.28 -6.39 10.42
CA LYS A 297 -21.83 -5.72 11.59
C LYS A 297 -21.76 -6.60 12.84
N GLU A 298 -22.16 -7.86 12.74
CA GLU A 298 -22.14 -8.82 13.86
C GLU A 298 -20.70 -9.08 14.32
N LYS A 299 -19.74 -9.20 13.39
CA LYS A 299 -18.32 -9.35 13.72
C LYS A 299 -17.77 -8.13 14.45
N TYR A 300 -18.08 -6.92 13.98
CA TYR A 300 -17.67 -5.69 14.68
C TYR A 300 -18.22 -5.64 16.09
N ASP A 301 -19.53 -5.91 16.27
CA ASP A 301 -20.19 -5.88 17.57
C ASP A 301 -19.67 -6.99 18.51
N PHE A 302 -19.32 -8.15 17.96
CA PHE A 302 -18.63 -9.22 18.68
C PHE A 302 -17.26 -8.78 19.19
N VAL A 303 -16.40 -8.27 18.31
CA VAL A 303 -15.04 -7.82 18.66
C VAL A 303 -15.12 -6.69 19.70
N LEU A 304 -16.01 -5.72 19.52
CA LEU A 304 -16.28 -4.64 20.47
C LEU A 304 -16.62 -5.21 21.86
N THR A 305 -17.51 -6.19 21.92
CA THR A 305 -17.95 -6.81 23.16
C THR A 305 -16.78 -7.53 23.84
N GLU A 306 -15.99 -8.32 23.09
CA GLU A 306 -14.88 -9.07 23.67
C GLU A 306 -13.77 -8.15 24.20
N ILE A 307 -13.42 -7.11 23.47
CA ILE A 307 -12.42 -6.12 23.92
C ILE A 307 -12.92 -5.42 25.20
N SER A 308 -14.19 -5.04 25.25
CA SER A 308 -14.77 -4.35 26.42
C SER A 308 -14.74 -5.21 27.69
N LYS A 309 -14.82 -6.54 27.59
CA LYS A 309 -14.65 -7.44 28.75
C LYS A 309 -13.26 -7.31 29.40
N PHE A 310 -12.21 -7.05 28.59
CA PHE A 310 -10.83 -6.96 29.07
C PHE A 310 -10.40 -5.54 29.46
N LEU A 311 -10.82 -4.54 28.68
CA LEU A 311 -10.36 -3.16 28.81
C LEU A 311 -11.40 -2.22 29.45
N GLY A 312 -12.62 -2.71 29.65
CA GLY A 312 -13.74 -1.91 30.20
C GLY A 312 -14.46 -1.12 29.11
N GLU A 313 -15.24 -0.12 29.54
CA GLU A 313 -15.98 0.74 28.61
C GLU A 313 -15.07 1.53 27.70
N PRO A 314 -15.41 1.67 26.40
CA PRO A 314 -14.62 2.45 25.47
C PRO A 314 -14.62 3.93 25.83
N LYS A 315 -13.49 4.61 25.59
CA LYS A 315 -13.38 6.07 25.76
C LYS A 315 -13.96 6.85 24.58
N LEU A 316 -13.99 6.24 23.41
CA LEU A 316 -14.58 6.78 22.19
C LEU A 316 -15.38 5.67 21.53
N ASN A 317 -16.60 5.97 21.13
CA ASN A 317 -17.44 5.08 20.32
C ASN A 317 -18.27 5.97 19.39
N GLU A 318 -17.83 6.11 18.16
CA GLU A 318 -18.42 7.00 17.17
C GLU A 318 -18.94 6.21 15.98
N ASN A 319 -20.07 6.69 15.45
CA ASN A 319 -20.68 6.19 14.25
C ASN A 319 -20.86 7.37 13.30
N GLU A 320 -20.07 7.43 12.25
CA GLU A 320 -20.15 8.51 11.28
C GLU A 320 -21.30 8.27 10.29
N GLU A 321 -21.89 9.34 9.76
CA GLU A 321 -22.91 9.27 8.69
C GLU A 321 -22.40 8.55 7.44
N SER A 322 -21.09 8.58 7.20
CA SER A 322 -20.40 7.83 6.15
C SER A 322 -20.48 6.30 6.31
N GLY A 323 -20.99 5.81 7.43
CA GLY A 323 -21.01 4.39 7.79
C GLY A 323 -19.70 3.89 8.40
N ARG A 324 -18.71 4.75 8.62
CA ARG A 324 -17.51 4.43 9.36
C ARG A 324 -17.83 4.35 10.84
N ARG A 325 -17.42 3.25 11.48
CA ARG A 325 -17.48 3.09 12.94
C ARG A 325 -16.08 3.06 13.50
N GLN A 326 -15.87 3.71 14.63
CA GLN A 326 -14.61 3.67 15.35
C GLN A 326 -14.81 3.62 16.84
N THR A 327 -14.02 2.79 17.51
CA THR A 327 -14.08 2.60 18.95
C THR A 327 -12.66 2.53 19.51
N LYS A 328 -12.38 3.29 20.58
CA LYS A 328 -11.08 3.33 21.23
C LYS A 328 -11.20 3.04 22.71
N TRP A 329 -10.27 2.23 23.21
CA TRP A 329 -10.11 1.91 24.62
C TRP A 329 -8.74 2.33 25.12
N LYS A 330 -8.67 2.63 26.39
CA LYS A 330 -7.44 2.77 27.16
C LYS A 330 -7.67 2.20 28.55
N SER A 331 -6.99 1.11 28.88
CA SER A 331 -7.07 0.48 30.19
C SER A 331 -6.25 1.23 31.24
N LYS A 332 -6.39 0.82 32.50
CA LYS A 332 -5.56 1.32 33.61
C LYS A 332 -4.09 0.86 33.53
N ASP A 333 -3.83 -0.18 32.78
CA ASP A 333 -2.49 -0.75 32.55
C ASP A 333 -1.83 -0.19 31.28
N ASP A 334 -2.32 0.96 30.78
CA ASP A 334 -1.89 1.63 29.55
C ASP A 334 -1.96 0.77 28.28
N ILE A 335 -2.84 -0.25 28.31
CA ILE A 335 -3.17 -1.01 27.10
C ILE A 335 -4.25 -0.25 26.34
N ASN A 336 -3.97 0.01 25.09
CA ASN A 336 -4.85 0.69 24.17
C ASN A 336 -5.38 -0.29 23.13
N ALA A 337 -6.63 -0.11 22.72
CA ALA A 337 -7.19 -0.79 21.57
C ALA A 337 -7.92 0.21 20.67
N TYR A 338 -7.82 0.01 19.37
CA TYR A 338 -8.50 0.81 18.37
C TYR A 338 -9.16 -0.10 17.34
N LEU A 339 -10.48 -0.15 17.37
CA LEU A 339 -11.33 -0.90 16.45
C LEU A 339 -12.00 0.07 15.49
N PHE A 340 -11.95 -0.19 14.21
CA PHE A 340 -12.66 0.57 13.21
C PHE A 340 -13.15 -0.29 12.05
N ASN A 341 -14.19 0.18 11.38
CA ASN A 341 -14.81 -0.45 10.24
C ASN A 341 -14.89 0.55 9.07
N PHE A 342 -14.46 0.11 7.89
CA PHE A 342 -14.68 0.80 6.63
C PHE A 342 -15.84 0.12 5.88
N SER A 343 -17.06 0.60 6.08
CA SER A 343 -18.26 0.00 5.46
C SER A 343 -18.21 0.02 3.93
N SER A 344 -17.51 1.00 3.34
CA SER A 344 -17.39 1.13 1.88
C SER A 344 -16.57 0.02 1.21
N ILE A 345 -15.72 -0.68 1.98
CA ILE A 345 -14.84 -1.75 1.48
C ILE A 345 -14.98 -3.05 2.26
N ASN A 346 -16.01 -3.16 3.13
CA ASN A 346 -16.22 -4.33 4.00
C ASN A 346 -14.94 -4.79 4.69
N GLU A 347 -14.37 -3.92 5.51
CA GLU A 347 -13.14 -4.19 6.23
C GLU A 347 -13.26 -3.76 7.69
N ILE A 348 -12.86 -4.64 8.61
CA ILE A 348 -12.75 -4.37 10.04
C ILE A 348 -11.29 -4.52 10.43
N ARG A 349 -10.77 -3.55 11.18
CA ARG A 349 -9.43 -3.61 11.76
C ARG A 349 -9.47 -3.34 13.24
N LEU A 350 -8.66 -4.10 13.97
CA LEU A 350 -8.39 -3.92 15.39
C LEU A 350 -6.88 -3.81 15.60
N PHE A 351 -6.43 -2.79 16.31
CA PHE A 351 -5.06 -2.66 16.81
C PHE A 351 -5.05 -2.72 18.33
N ILE A 352 -4.12 -3.45 18.91
CA ILE A 352 -3.91 -3.54 20.35
C ILE A 352 -2.44 -3.27 20.63
N TYR A 353 -2.15 -2.35 21.56
CA TYR A 353 -0.80 -1.99 21.92
C TYR A 353 -0.71 -1.48 23.35
N LYS A 354 0.49 -1.45 23.90
CA LYS A 354 0.79 -0.81 25.17
C LYS A 354 1.63 0.45 24.94
N GLU A 355 1.24 1.55 25.60
CA GLU A 355 2.04 2.78 25.63
C GLU A 355 3.27 2.68 26.53
#